data_1a1d765bf9f164c7ac9aa12f254d12f9
#
_entry.id   1a1d765bf9f164c7ac9aa12f254d12f9
#
_cell.length_a   1.000
_cell.length_b   1.000
_cell.length_c   1.000
_cell.angle_alpha   90.00
_cell.angle_beta   90.00
_cell.angle_gamma   90.00
#
_symmetry.space_group_name_H-M   'P 1'
#
loop_
_entity.id
_entity.type
_entity.pdbx_description
1 polymer ?
#
loop_
_entity_poly.entity_id
_entity_poly.type
_entity_poly.pdbx_seq_one_letter_code
_entity_poly.pdbx_strand_id
1 'polypeptide(L)'
;MTKSIDIKDLGKIDFKSVYKSMKSFIKTDNQKENIWILQHHPVFTLGTAADPNHILDAGTIPIISTDRGGEVTYHGPGQIVIYFLLNVRERKLGPKKLVADLQKFIQDLLEGYDITSELQANSPGVYAKEKKIASIGLRISNGYSYHGISINAVSYTHLRAHETEYD
;
A
#
# COMPACT_ATOMS: atom_id res chain seq x y z
N MET A 1 -6.43 -7.97 26.01
CA MET A 1 -7.40 -8.57 25.04
C MET A 1 -6.99 -8.19 23.64
N THR A 2 -6.78 -9.15 22.77
CA THR A 2 -6.60 -8.90 21.34
C THR A 2 -7.92 -8.35 20.78
N LYS A 3 -7.92 -7.13 20.28
CA LYS A 3 -9.08 -6.59 19.57
C LYS A 3 -9.36 -7.44 18.34
N SER A 4 -10.61 -7.69 18.05
CA SER A 4 -11.00 -8.35 16.81
C SER A 4 -10.69 -7.45 15.62
N ILE A 5 -10.18 -8.03 14.54
CA ILE A 5 -9.93 -7.35 13.28
C ILE A 5 -11.05 -7.73 12.30
N ASP A 6 -11.72 -6.73 11.74
CA ASP A 6 -12.67 -6.95 10.65
C ASP A 6 -11.93 -6.91 9.31
N ILE A 7 -12.03 -7.96 8.53
CA ILE A 7 -11.47 -8.01 7.17
C ILE A 7 -12.61 -7.77 6.17
N LYS A 8 -12.44 -6.80 5.28
CA LYS A 8 -13.44 -6.41 4.29
C LYS A 8 -12.85 -6.47 2.89
N ASP A 9 -13.53 -7.16 1.98
CA ASP A 9 -13.27 -7.09 0.56
C ASP A 9 -14.15 -5.98 -0.05
N LEU A 10 -13.50 -4.93 -0.57
CA LEU A 10 -14.18 -3.77 -1.15
C LEU A 10 -14.28 -3.85 -2.68
N GLY A 11 -13.78 -4.94 -3.29
CA GLY A 11 -13.77 -5.11 -4.74
C GLY A 11 -12.92 -4.05 -5.44
N LYS A 12 -13.36 -3.64 -6.64
CA LYS A 12 -12.74 -2.57 -7.40
C LYS A 12 -13.40 -1.24 -7.05
N ILE A 13 -12.65 -0.30 -6.52
CA ILE A 13 -13.19 0.93 -5.96
C ILE A 13 -12.30 2.15 -6.27
N ASP A 14 -12.92 3.31 -6.41
CA ASP A 14 -12.25 4.59 -6.62
C ASP A 14 -11.33 4.97 -5.45
N PHE A 15 -10.12 5.43 -5.76
CA PHE A 15 -9.12 5.78 -4.73
C PHE A 15 -9.60 6.93 -3.83
N LYS A 16 -10.18 7.99 -4.40
CA LYS A 16 -10.63 9.15 -3.60
C LYS A 16 -11.67 8.76 -2.55
N SER A 17 -12.61 7.89 -2.93
CA SER A 17 -13.66 7.40 -2.03
C SER A 17 -13.08 6.62 -0.86
N VAL A 18 -12.15 5.71 -1.12
CA VAL A 18 -11.48 4.90 -0.08
C VAL A 18 -10.57 5.77 0.79
N TYR A 19 -9.82 6.70 0.19
CA TYR A 19 -8.95 7.62 0.92
C TYR A 19 -9.76 8.47 1.91
N LYS A 20 -10.90 8.99 1.48
CA LYS A 20 -11.83 9.70 2.35
C LYS A 20 -12.34 8.81 3.50
N SER A 21 -12.68 7.56 3.19
CA SER A 21 -13.14 6.59 4.19
C SER A 21 -12.06 6.23 5.21
N MET A 22 -10.81 6.04 4.78
CA MET A 22 -9.69 5.83 5.69
C MET A 22 -9.48 7.03 6.63
N LYS A 23 -9.49 8.25 6.10
CA LYS A 23 -9.36 9.49 6.88
C LYS A 23 -10.50 9.65 7.89
N SER A 24 -11.70 9.24 7.53
CA SER A 24 -12.85 9.25 8.43
C SER A 24 -12.70 8.22 9.55
N PHE A 25 -12.28 7.00 9.19
CA PHE A 25 -12.11 5.90 10.13
C PHE A 25 -11.13 6.24 11.26
N ILE A 26 -9.97 6.82 10.94
CA ILE A 26 -8.94 7.14 11.94
C ILE A 26 -9.29 8.32 12.85
N LYS A 27 -10.34 9.08 12.51
CA LYS A 27 -10.83 10.20 13.35
C LYS A 27 -11.83 9.76 14.41
N THR A 28 -12.36 8.57 14.31
CA THR A 28 -13.34 8.04 15.25
C THR A 28 -12.67 7.09 16.24
N ASP A 29 -13.21 7.00 17.43
CA ASP A 29 -12.76 6.00 18.40
C ASP A 29 -13.38 4.65 18.03
N ASN A 30 -12.64 3.88 17.26
CA ASN A 30 -13.10 2.60 16.77
C ASN A 30 -12.79 1.48 17.76
N GLN A 31 -13.80 0.69 18.09
CA GLN A 31 -13.63 -0.49 18.93
C GLN A 31 -12.98 -1.67 18.17
N LYS A 32 -13.04 -1.65 16.84
CA LYS A 32 -12.51 -2.69 15.97
C LYS A 32 -11.50 -2.12 15.00
N GLU A 33 -10.45 -2.88 14.78
CA GLU A 33 -9.49 -2.62 13.72
C GLU A 33 -10.02 -3.17 12.40
N ASN A 34 -9.55 -2.63 11.28
CA ASN A 34 -9.97 -3.08 9.96
C ASN A 34 -8.77 -3.36 9.06
N ILE A 35 -8.93 -4.36 8.22
CA ILE A 35 -8.08 -4.62 7.05
C ILE A 35 -8.99 -4.60 5.83
N TRP A 36 -8.69 -3.75 4.86
CA TRP A 36 -9.47 -3.64 3.62
C TRP A 36 -8.65 -4.18 2.46
N ILE A 37 -9.21 -5.16 1.76
CA ILE A 37 -8.64 -5.76 0.56
C ILE A 37 -9.42 -5.26 -0.64
N LEU A 38 -8.72 -4.76 -1.66
CA LEU A 38 -9.37 -4.11 -2.80
C LEU A 38 -8.46 -4.05 -4.04
N GLN A 39 -9.02 -3.59 -5.13
CA GLN A 39 -8.31 -3.07 -6.29
C GLN A 39 -8.80 -1.65 -6.57
N HIS A 40 -7.94 -0.82 -7.16
CA HIS A 40 -8.35 0.50 -7.62
C HIS A 40 -8.59 0.54 -9.13
N HIS A 41 -9.44 1.44 -9.57
CA HIS A 41 -9.40 1.94 -10.93
C HIS A 41 -8.04 2.61 -11.18
N PRO A 42 -7.56 2.71 -12.43
CA PRO A 42 -6.26 3.30 -12.72
C PRO A 42 -6.08 4.67 -12.06
N VAL A 43 -5.00 4.82 -11.29
CA VAL A 43 -4.66 6.04 -10.57
C VAL A 43 -3.16 6.09 -10.27
N PHE A 44 -2.53 7.26 -10.40
CA PHE A 44 -1.24 7.56 -9.80
C PHE A 44 -1.44 8.24 -8.45
N THR A 45 -0.77 7.76 -7.41
CA THR A 45 -0.74 8.42 -6.11
C THR A 45 0.65 8.95 -5.82
N LEU A 46 0.71 10.19 -5.34
CA LEU A 46 1.95 10.82 -4.89
C LEU A 46 2.06 10.69 -3.38
N GLY A 47 3.10 10.00 -2.91
CA GLY A 47 3.45 9.98 -1.49
C GLY A 47 4.15 11.26 -1.06
N THR A 48 4.49 11.37 0.22
CA THR A 48 5.10 12.59 0.80
C THR A 48 6.51 12.89 0.28
N ALA A 49 7.20 11.89 -0.26
CA ALA A 49 8.53 12.04 -0.87
C ALA A 49 8.49 12.11 -2.41
N ALA A 50 7.29 12.08 -3.01
CA ALA A 50 7.15 11.99 -4.46
C ALA A 50 7.56 13.28 -5.18
N ASP A 51 8.31 13.11 -6.27
CA ASP A 51 8.51 14.16 -7.27
C ASP A 51 7.50 13.93 -8.41
N PRO A 52 6.59 14.88 -8.68
CA PRO A 52 5.64 14.78 -9.79
C PRO A 52 6.28 14.58 -11.16
N ASN A 53 7.53 15.02 -11.34
CA ASN A 53 8.28 14.84 -12.58
C ASN A 53 8.64 13.39 -12.88
N HIS A 54 8.52 12.49 -11.90
CA HIS A 54 8.69 11.06 -12.11
C HIS A 54 7.53 10.42 -12.88
N ILE A 55 6.41 11.12 -13.03
CA ILE A 55 5.33 10.71 -13.94
C ILE A 55 5.62 11.32 -15.31
N LEU A 56 6.15 10.52 -16.21
CA LEU A 56 6.55 10.99 -17.55
C LEU A 56 5.34 11.24 -18.44
N ASP A 57 4.34 10.37 -18.39
CA ASP A 57 3.09 10.52 -19.11
C ASP A 57 1.96 9.76 -18.38
N ALA A 58 1.07 10.50 -17.78
CA ALA A 58 -0.11 9.94 -17.12
C ALA A 58 -1.27 9.67 -18.09
N GLY A 59 -1.23 10.28 -19.29
CA GLY A 59 -2.37 10.24 -20.21
C GLY A 59 -3.63 10.76 -19.52
N THR A 60 -4.69 9.95 -19.51
CA THR A 60 -5.97 10.27 -18.84
C THR A 60 -6.05 9.73 -17.39
N ILE A 61 -5.01 9.08 -16.91
CA ILE A 61 -5.00 8.50 -15.55
C ILE A 61 -4.92 9.62 -14.51
N PRO A 62 -5.83 9.67 -13.53
CA PRO A 62 -5.79 10.68 -12.48
C PRO A 62 -4.50 10.61 -11.65
N ILE A 63 -4.01 11.78 -11.23
CA ILE A 63 -2.88 11.92 -10.31
C ILE A 63 -3.41 12.51 -9.01
N ILE A 64 -3.20 11.82 -7.90
CA ILE A 64 -3.73 12.24 -6.60
C ILE A 64 -2.60 12.32 -5.57
N SER A 65 -2.44 13.50 -4.97
CA SER A 65 -1.53 13.69 -3.83
C SER A 65 -2.11 13.07 -2.56
N THR A 66 -1.27 12.38 -1.82
CA THR A 66 -1.64 11.70 -0.58
C THR A 66 -0.65 12.00 0.55
N ASP A 67 -0.99 11.56 1.75
CA ASP A 67 -0.14 11.71 2.93
C ASP A 67 0.58 10.41 3.34
N ARG A 68 0.49 9.34 2.52
CA ARG A 68 1.30 8.14 2.76
C ARG A 68 2.79 8.42 2.55
N GLY A 69 3.63 7.63 3.19
CA GLY A 69 5.06 7.64 2.89
C GLY A 69 5.37 7.15 1.47
N GLY A 70 6.57 7.48 1.00
CA GLY A 70 7.11 7.00 -0.27
C GLY A 70 6.88 7.93 -1.46
N GLU A 71 7.24 7.41 -2.61
CA GLU A 71 7.30 8.07 -3.90
C GLU A 71 5.97 7.95 -4.68
N VAL A 72 6.03 8.10 -6.00
CA VAL A 72 4.93 7.84 -6.92
C VAL A 72 4.58 6.34 -6.93
N THR A 73 3.31 6.03 -6.94
CA THR A 73 2.82 4.65 -7.10
C THR A 73 1.64 4.64 -8.06
N TYR A 74 1.64 3.68 -8.98
CA TYR A 74 0.49 3.37 -9.82
C TYR A 74 -0.36 2.30 -9.16
N HIS A 75 -1.66 2.49 -9.18
CA HIS A 75 -2.66 1.47 -8.84
C HIS A 75 -3.60 1.23 -10.01
N GLY A 76 -3.98 -0.01 -10.23
CA GLY A 76 -4.92 -0.39 -11.28
C GLY A 76 -5.38 -1.84 -11.17
N PRO A 77 -6.26 -2.27 -12.07
CA PRO A 77 -6.72 -3.66 -12.11
C PRO A 77 -5.58 -4.67 -12.22
N GLY A 78 -5.67 -5.77 -11.48
CA GLY A 78 -4.62 -6.80 -11.39
C GLY A 78 -3.59 -6.55 -10.29
N GLN A 79 -3.64 -5.41 -9.62
CA GLN A 79 -2.86 -5.12 -8.42
C GLN A 79 -3.76 -5.27 -7.19
N ILE A 80 -3.36 -6.09 -6.24
CA ILE A 80 -4.06 -6.24 -4.96
C ILE A 80 -3.55 -5.16 -4.01
N VAL A 81 -4.47 -4.40 -3.45
CA VAL A 81 -4.17 -3.38 -2.43
C VAL A 81 -4.76 -3.83 -1.10
N ILE A 82 -3.98 -3.71 -0.04
CA ILE A 82 -4.43 -4.03 1.32
C ILE A 82 -4.13 -2.84 2.22
N TYR A 83 -5.18 -2.25 2.79
CA TYR A 83 -5.08 -1.16 3.74
C TYR A 83 -5.23 -1.68 5.18
N PHE A 84 -4.34 -1.24 6.06
CA PHE A 84 -4.25 -1.68 7.44
C PHE A 84 -4.63 -0.52 8.37
N LEU A 85 -5.85 -0.55 8.88
CA LEU A 85 -6.38 0.44 9.82
C LEU A 85 -6.30 -0.14 11.24
N LEU A 86 -5.08 -0.11 11.79
CA LEU A 86 -4.74 -0.74 13.06
C LEU A 86 -4.48 0.32 14.14
N ASN A 87 -4.92 0.05 15.36
CA ASN A 87 -4.59 0.88 16.52
C ASN A 87 -3.15 0.62 16.99
N VAL A 88 -2.21 1.26 16.32
CA VAL A 88 -0.78 1.07 16.58
C VAL A 88 -0.35 1.62 17.95
N ARG A 89 -1.10 2.57 18.51
CA ARG A 89 -0.86 3.09 19.86
C ARG A 89 -1.10 2.00 20.90
N GLU A 90 -2.24 1.34 20.87
CA GLU A 90 -2.57 0.26 21.80
C GLU A 90 -1.67 -0.95 21.60
N ARG A 91 -1.32 -1.25 20.36
CA ARG A 91 -0.39 -2.33 20.01
C ARG A 91 1.06 -2.01 20.39
N LYS A 92 1.37 -0.78 20.77
CA LYS A 92 2.75 -0.28 21.01
C LYS A 92 3.66 -0.56 19.82
N LEU A 93 3.11 -0.40 18.62
CA LEU A 93 3.74 -0.76 17.35
C LEU A 93 4.24 0.50 16.64
N GLY A 94 5.55 0.67 16.58
CA GLY A 94 6.18 1.79 15.86
C GLY A 94 6.19 1.57 14.34
N PRO A 95 6.38 2.65 13.55
CA PRO A 95 6.32 2.58 12.10
C PRO A 95 7.35 1.62 11.48
N LYS A 96 8.57 1.60 11.98
CA LYS A 96 9.62 0.68 11.50
C LYS A 96 9.25 -0.79 11.70
N LYS A 97 8.72 -1.12 12.87
CA LYS A 97 8.29 -2.48 13.19
C LYS A 97 7.09 -2.88 12.34
N LEU A 98 6.13 -1.97 12.13
CA LEU A 98 4.97 -2.23 11.28
C LEU A 98 5.40 -2.52 9.83
N VAL A 99 6.33 -1.74 9.27
CA VAL A 99 6.87 -1.99 7.93
C VAL A 99 7.56 -3.36 7.87
N ALA A 100 8.40 -3.69 8.85
CA ALA A 100 9.08 -4.99 8.91
C ALA A 100 8.10 -6.16 9.00
N ASP A 101 7.04 -6.04 9.78
CA ASP A 101 6.00 -7.06 9.91
C ASP A 101 5.21 -7.24 8.60
N LEU A 102 4.95 -6.15 7.87
CA LEU A 102 4.29 -6.20 6.56
C LEU A 102 5.21 -6.79 5.48
N GLN A 103 6.50 -6.48 5.51
CA GLN A 103 7.48 -7.13 4.63
C GLN A 103 7.50 -8.65 4.85
N LYS A 104 7.54 -9.07 6.11
CA LYS A 104 7.49 -10.49 6.48
C LYS A 104 6.20 -11.16 6.01
N PHE A 105 5.06 -10.49 6.21
CA PHE A 105 3.76 -10.96 5.73
C PHE A 105 3.76 -11.20 4.22
N ILE A 106 4.30 -10.24 3.45
CA ILE A 106 4.38 -10.37 1.98
C ILE A 106 5.31 -11.53 1.60
N GLN A 107 6.47 -11.66 2.25
CA GLN A 107 7.41 -12.74 1.97
C GLN A 107 6.79 -14.11 2.26
N ASP A 108 6.10 -14.27 3.39
CA ASP A 108 5.42 -15.51 3.75
C ASP A 108 4.29 -15.85 2.76
N LEU A 109 3.54 -14.83 2.32
CA LEU A 109 2.52 -15.00 1.29
C LEU A 109 3.12 -15.50 -0.03
N LEU A 110 4.20 -14.89 -0.49
CA LEU A 110 4.88 -15.26 -1.74
C LEU A 110 5.50 -16.66 -1.66
N GLU A 111 6.07 -17.02 -0.51
CA GLU A 111 6.60 -18.37 -0.27
C GLU A 111 5.52 -19.43 -0.41
N GLY A 112 4.29 -19.15 0.03
CA GLY A 112 3.13 -20.03 -0.17
C GLY A 112 2.76 -20.27 -1.64
N TYR A 113 3.26 -19.44 -2.56
CA TYR A 113 3.15 -19.61 -4.02
C TYR A 113 4.46 -20.03 -4.69
N ASP A 114 5.42 -20.54 -3.92
CA ASP A 114 6.76 -20.93 -4.39
C ASP A 114 7.54 -19.77 -5.05
N ILE A 115 7.28 -18.53 -4.63
CA ILE A 115 7.97 -17.34 -5.10
C ILE A 115 9.00 -16.92 -4.04
N THR A 116 10.28 -17.05 -4.38
CA THR A 116 11.36 -16.52 -3.55
C THR A 116 11.41 -14.99 -3.66
N SER A 117 11.47 -14.32 -2.52
CA SER A 117 11.53 -12.87 -2.45
C SER A 117 12.65 -12.38 -1.55
N GLU A 118 13.05 -11.14 -1.75
CA GLU A 118 14.12 -10.49 -1.01
C GLU A 118 13.75 -9.06 -0.64
N LEU A 119 14.42 -8.53 0.37
CA LEU A 119 14.33 -7.14 0.78
C LEU A 119 15.59 -6.39 0.30
N GLN A 120 15.44 -5.13 -0.03
CA GLN A 120 16.56 -4.25 -0.37
C GLN A 120 16.75 -3.20 0.73
N ALA A 121 18.02 -2.87 1.01
CA ALA A 121 18.36 -1.82 1.95
C ALA A 121 17.75 -0.48 1.52
N ASN A 122 17.22 0.29 2.48
CA ASN A 122 16.59 1.60 2.27
C ASN A 122 15.35 1.61 1.36
N SER A 123 14.76 0.44 1.08
CA SER A 123 13.50 0.32 0.36
C SER A 123 12.49 -0.47 1.18
N PRO A 124 11.29 0.06 1.43
CA PRO A 124 10.26 -0.69 2.17
C PRO A 124 9.59 -1.78 1.32
N GLY A 125 9.79 -1.79 0.01
CA GLY A 125 9.19 -2.78 -0.89
C GLY A 125 9.73 -4.20 -0.73
N VAL A 126 9.10 -5.13 -1.43
CA VAL A 126 9.54 -6.53 -1.53
C VAL A 126 9.82 -6.85 -2.99
N TYR A 127 10.90 -7.57 -3.23
CA TYR A 127 11.43 -7.84 -4.58
C TYR A 127 11.45 -9.34 -4.87
N ALA A 128 11.14 -9.68 -6.11
CA ALA A 128 11.28 -11.02 -6.64
C ALA A 128 12.00 -10.94 -7.99
N LYS A 129 13.07 -11.73 -8.17
CA LYS A 129 13.91 -11.68 -9.39
C LYS A 129 14.32 -10.25 -9.76
N GLU A 130 14.84 -9.51 -8.78
CA GLU A 130 15.33 -8.12 -8.91
C GLU A 130 14.25 -7.07 -9.29
N LYS A 131 12.98 -7.47 -9.33
CA LYS A 131 11.84 -6.58 -9.62
C LYS A 131 10.98 -6.39 -8.38
N LYS A 132 10.55 -5.17 -8.15
CA LYS A 132 9.61 -4.87 -7.06
C LYS A 132 8.26 -5.54 -7.32
N ILE A 133 7.89 -6.51 -6.49
CA ILE A 133 6.60 -7.20 -6.57
C ILE A 133 5.56 -6.57 -5.66
N ALA A 134 6.00 -5.93 -4.58
CA ALA A 134 5.11 -5.24 -3.67
C ALA A 134 5.71 -3.93 -3.17
N SER A 135 4.84 -2.95 -3.00
CA SER A 135 5.16 -1.65 -2.43
C SER A 135 4.50 -1.50 -1.06
N ILE A 136 5.16 -0.80 -0.14
CA ILE A 136 4.63 -0.47 1.19
C ILE A 136 4.68 1.04 1.36
N GLY A 137 3.55 1.65 1.65
CA GLY A 137 3.46 3.06 2.00
C GLY A 137 2.38 3.25 3.06
N LEU A 138 2.78 3.76 4.21
CA LEU A 138 1.92 3.90 5.39
C LEU A 138 1.89 5.34 5.87
N ARG A 139 0.86 5.65 6.64
CA ARG A 139 0.79 6.83 7.49
C ARG A 139 0.23 6.41 8.85
N ILE A 140 0.72 7.06 9.89
CA ILE A 140 0.17 6.93 11.25
C ILE A 140 -0.36 8.31 11.66
N SER A 141 -1.62 8.35 12.07
CA SER A 141 -2.27 9.54 12.60
C SER A 141 -3.33 9.14 13.62
N ASN A 142 -3.53 9.95 14.65
CA ASN A 142 -4.47 9.68 15.74
C ASN A 142 -4.27 8.32 16.43
N GLY A 143 -3.07 7.76 16.38
CA GLY A 143 -2.76 6.43 16.93
C GLY A 143 -3.16 5.25 16.04
N TYR A 144 -3.63 5.49 14.84
CA TYR A 144 -3.97 4.47 13.84
C TYR A 144 -3.01 4.51 12.65
N SER A 145 -2.70 3.34 12.08
CA SER A 145 -2.14 3.23 10.74
C SER A 145 -3.25 3.34 9.70
N TYR A 146 -2.91 3.76 8.49
CA TYR A 146 -3.75 3.69 7.30
C TYR A 146 -2.89 3.69 6.05
N HIS A 147 -3.50 3.54 4.86
CA HIS A 147 -2.82 3.04 3.68
C HIS A 147 -2.27 1.62 3.93
N GLY A 148 -1.27 1.18 3.23
CA GLY A 148 -0.74 -0.16 3.45
C GLY A 148 0.18 -0.65 2.34
N ILE A 149 -0.21 -1.74 1.69
CA ILE A 149 0.60 -2.42 0.69
C ILE A 149 -0.13 -2.55 -0.64
N SER A 150 0.64 -2.66 -1.71
CA SER A 150 0.15 -3.08 -3.01
C SER A 150 1.01 -4.22 -3.55
N ILE A 151 0.38 -5.25 -4.11
CA ILE A 151 1.04 -6.44 -4.64
C ILE A 151 0.67 -6.57 -6.11
N ASN A 152 1.67 -6.66 -6.98
CA ASN A 152 1.48 -6.84 -8.41
C ASN A 152 1.15 -8.32 -8.70
N ALA A 153 -0.13 -8.66 -8.75
CA ALA A 153 -0.60 -10.02 -8.99
C ALA A 153 -0.64 -10.38 -10.48
N VAL A 154 -0.86 -9.37 -11.34
CA VAL A 154 -0.85 -9.51 -12.80
C VAL A 154 0.08 -8.47 -13.42
N SER A 155 0.93 -8.86 -14.35
CA SER A 155 1.90 -7.95 -14.97
C SER A 155 1.28 -7.18 -16.14
N TYR A 156 1.17 -5.85 -15.99
CA TYR A 156 0.84 -4.92 -17.08
C TYR A 156 2.14 -4.29 -17.59
N THR A 157 2.76 -4.91 -18.58
CA THR A 157 4.11 -4.53 -19.07
C THR A 157 4.17 -3.11 -19.65
N HIS A 158 3.09 -2.60 -20.23
CA HIS A 158 3.05 -1.29 -20.88
C HIS A 158 2.95 -0.11 -19.90
N LEU A 159 2.42 -0.31 -18.68
CA LEU A 159 2.37 0.72 -17.64
C LEU A 159 3.66 0.79 -16.81
N ARG A 160 4.41 -0.30 -16.75
CA ARG A 160 5.70 -0.36 -16.05
C ARG A 160 6.79 0.48 -16.68
N ALA A 161 6.70 0.77 -17.98
CA ALA A 161 7.70 1.59 -18.65
C ALA A 161 7.81 3.01 -18.08
N HIS A 162 6.81 3.45 -17.33
CA HIS A 162 6.74 4.80 -16.75
C HIS A 162 7.08 4.84 -15.25
N GLU A 163 7.07 3.68 -14.57
CA GLU A 163 7.42 3.60 -13.14
C GLU A 163 8.87 3.17 -12.88
N THR A 164 9.51 2.50 -13.84
CA THR A 164 10.74 1.72 -13.56
C THR A 164 12.05 2.45 -13.74
N GLU A 165 12.04 3.70 -14.16
CA GLU A 165 13.29 4.44 -14.32
C GLU A 165 13.86 4.95 -12.99
N TYR A 166 13.12 4.80 -11.86
CA TYR A 166 13.46 5.37 -10.56
C TYR A 166 13.25 4.43 -9.34
N ASP A 167 13.01 3.15 -9.58
CA ASP A 167 12.98 2.14 -8.51
C ASP A 167 14.36 1.55 -8.22
#